data_425477258f0e3509fc5a0cf97204413e
#
_entry.id   425477258f0e3509fc5a0cf97204413e
#
_cell.length_a   1.000
_cell.length_b   1.000
_cell.length_c   1.000
_cell.angle_alpha   90.00
_cell.angle_beta   90.00
_cell.angle_gamma   90.00
#
_symmetry.space_group_name_H-M   'P 1'
#
loop_
_entity.id
_entity.type
_entity.pdbx_description
1 polymer ?
#
loop_
_entity_poly.entity_id
_entity_poly.type
_entity_poly.pdbx_seq_one_letter_code
_entity_poly.pdbx_strand_id
1 'polypeptide(L)'
;EGDRIAAMMPNMPETIACMLAAASIGAIWSSCSPDFGEQGVLDRFGQIGPKLFIACDAYWYSGKLQDVSAKISAVAAKLQAPSMIVHYAGDAEAVARATPGAKTFAEILSPYQAKPVEFTPLPFSHPLYILFSSGTTGVPKCIVHSAGGTLLQHLKEHRLHCGIKPGDRLFYFTTCGWMMWNWLASGLAAGATLCLFDGSPFAPDGNVLFDYAEAEKFAVFGTSAKYIDAVRKSG
;
A
#
# COMPACT_ATOMS: atom_id res chain seq x y z
N GLU A 1 -6.50 -16.69 -9.95
CA GLU A 1 -5.59 -16.07 -10.91
C GLU A 1 -6.32 -15.00 -11.71
N GLY A 2 -5.67 -13.82 -11.90
CA GLY A 2 -6.25 -12.70 -12.65
C GLY A 2 -7.35 -11.91 -11.95
N ASP A 3 -7.81 -12.31 -10.79
CA ASP A 3 -8.76 -11.53 -9.98
C ASP A 3 -8.10 -10.29 -9.41
N ARG A 4 -8.81 -9.15 -9.39
CA ARG A 4 -8.27 -7.89 -8.87
C ARG A 4 -8.60 -7.75 -7.39
N ILE A 5 -7.62 -7.32 -6.63
CA ILE A 5 -7.74 -6.96 -5.22
C ILE A 5 -7.53 -5.45 -5.10
N ALA A 6 -8.51 -4.75 -4.55
CA ALA A 6 -8.42 -3.32 -4.28
C ALA A 6 -8.13 -3.06 -2.80
N ALA A 7 -7.17 -2.21 -2.49
CA ALA A 7 -6.79 -1.91 -1.12
C ALA A 7 -6.70 -0.40 -0.86
N MET A 8 -7.53 0.12 0.05
CA MET A 8 -7.47 1.47 0.57
C MET A 8 -6.78 1.41 1.94
N MET A 9 -5.45 1.45 1.94
CA MET A 9 -4.62 1.10 3.08
C MET A 9 -3.49 2.11 3.34
N PRO A 10 -3.09 2.33 4.60
CA PRO A 10 -1.87 3.05 4.94
C PRO A 10 -0.62 2.21 4.64
N ASN A 11 0.54 2.84 4.74
CA ASN A 11 1.83 2.16 4.56
C ASN A 11 2.23 1.39 5.83
N MET A 12 1.71 0.18 5.98
CA MET A 12 1.87 -0.70 7.15
C MET A 12 2.20 -2.14 6.73
N PRO A 13 2.73 -2.98 7.65
CA PRO A 13 3.14 -4.35 7.34
C PRO A 13 2.03 -5.21 6.73
N GLU A 14 0.80 -5.08 7.21
CA GLU A 14 -0.35 -5.85 6.71
C GLU A 14 -0.67 -5.52 5.25
N THR A 15 -0.43 -4.27 4.81
CA THR A 15 -0.59 -3.89 3.39
C THR A 15 0.41 -4.62 2.50
N ILE A 16 1.67 -4.72 2.95
CA ILE A 16 2.70 -5.51 2.26
C ILE A 16 2.31 -6.99 2.24
N ALA A 17 1.90 -7.54 3.38
CA ALA A 17 1.49 -8.94 3.48
C ALA A 17 0.32 -9.27 2.55
N CYS A 18 -0.70 -8.41 2.48
CA CYS A 18 -1.84 -8.59 1.58
C CYS A 18 -1.42 -8.52 0.11
N MET A 19 -0.52 -7.59 -0.26
CA MET A 19 0.01 -7.51 -1.62
C MET A 19 0.78 -8.78 -2.00
N LEU A 20 1.65 -9.27 -1.12
CA LEU A 20 2.42 -10.49 -1.36
C LEU A 20 1.51 -11.73 -1.43
N ALA A 21 0.50 -11.80 -0.57
CA ALA A 21 -0.50 -12.87 -0.62
C ALA A 21 -1.29 -12.86 -1.94
N ALA A 22 -1.71 -11.69 -2.42
CA ALA A 22 -2.35 -11.57 -3.73
C ALA A 22 -1.41 -12.05 -4.86
N ALA A 23 -0.15 -11.62 -4.85
CA ALA A 23 0.85 -12.01 -5.84
C ALA A 23 1.12 -13.53 -5.83
N SER A 24 1.16 -14.17 -4.65
CA SER A 24 1.46 -15.60 -4.52
C SER A 24 0.45 -16.52 -5.22
N ILE A 25 -0.79 -16.07 -5.37
CA ILE A 25 -1.88 -16.81 -6.03
C ILE A 25 -2.21 -16.27 -7.44
N GLY A 26 -1.42 -15.33 -7.94
CA GLY A 26 -1.66 -14.70 -9.24
C GLY A 26 -2.85 -13.75 -9.29
N ALA A 27 -3.28 -13.22 -8.15
CA ALA A 27 -4.23 -12.11 -8.10
C ALA A 27 -3.51 -10.79 -8.39
N ILE A 28 -4.22 -9.82 -8.95
CA ILE A 28 -3.69 -8.54 -9.40
C ILE A 28 -3.98 -7.50 -8.32
N TRP A 29 -2.93 -6.92 -7.76
CA TRP A 29 -3.03 -5.90 -6.71
C TRP A 29 -3.33 -4.51 -7.26
N SER A 30 -4.11 -3.73 -6.52
CA SER A 30 -4.26 -2.29 -6.76
C SER A 30 -4.50 -1.59 -5.44
N SER A 31 -3.79 -0.51 -5.16
CA SER A 31 -3.91 0.19 -3.89
C SER A 31 -4.01 1.71 -4.04
N CYS A 32 -4.61 2.33 -3.05
CA CYS A 32 -4.61 3.78 -2.85
C CYS A 32 -4.49 4.11 -1.36
N SER A 33 -4.13 5.35 -1.08
CA SER A 33 -4.07 5.86 0.29
C SER A 33 -5.46 6.10 0.86
N PRO A 34 -5.66 5.93 2.18
CA PRO A 34 -6.93 6.24 2.85
C PRO A 34 -7.31 7.73 2.82
N ASP A 35 -6.39 8.64 2.50
CA ASP A 35 -6.64 10.07 2.38
C ASP A 35 -7.41 10.46 1.10
N PHE A 36 -7.53 9.55 0.14
CA PHE A 36 -8.38 9.81 -1.03
C PHE A 36 -9.86 9.95 -0.63
N GLY A 37 -10.53 10.96 -1.18
CA GLY A 37 -11.99 11.08 -1.08
C GLY A 37 -12.69 9.90 -1.73
N GLU A 38 -13.95 9.65 -1.34
CA GLU A 38 -14.78 8.55 -1.86
C GLU A 38 -14.75 8.47 -3.38
N GLN A 39 -15.00 9.58 -4.07
CA GLN A 39 -15.01 9.63 -5.53
C GLN A 39 -13.64 9.27 -6.11
N GLY A 40 -12.55 9.74 -5.51
CA GLY A 40 -11.19 9.42 -5.95
C GLY A 40 -10.84 7.92 -5.83
N VAL A 41 -11.40 7.23 -4.84
CA VAL A 41 -11.29 5.77 -4.69
C VAL A 41 -12.11 5.06 -5.77
N LEU A 42 -13.35 5.50 -5.99
CA LEU A 42 -14.26 4.90 -6.96
C LEU A 42 -13.81 5.13 -8.41
N ASP A 43 -13.24 6.28 -8.73
CA ASP A 43 -12.67 6.59 -10.05
C ASP A 43 -11.53 5.63 -10.43
N ARG A 44 -10.93 4.98 -9.44
CA ARG A 44 -9.88 3.98 -9.60
C ARG A 44 -10.44 2.57 -9.55
N PHE A 45 -10.94 2.17 -8.41
CA PHE A 45 -11.33 0.79 -8.15
C PHE A 45 -12.59 0.37 -8.90
N GLY A 46 -13.49 1.31 -9.22
CA GLY A 46 -14.65 1.04 -10.06
C GLY A 46 -14.30 0.59 -11.49
N GLN A 47 -13.13 1.00 -12.01
CA GLN A 47 -12.68 0.60 -13.35
C GLN A 47 -12.19 -0.84 -13.41
N ILE A 48 -11.73 -1.43 -12.28
CA ILE A 48 -11.06 -2.73 -12.27
C ILE A 48 -11.96 -3.87 -11.78
N GLY A 49 -13.16 -3.58 -11.25
CA GLY A 49 -14.11 -4.59 -10.77
C GLY A 49 -13.46 -5.57 -9.77
N PRO A 50 -13.06 -5.12 -8.58
CA PRO A 50 -12.30 -5.96 -7.65
C PRO A 50 -13.16 -7.10 -7.09
N LYS A 51 -12.53 -8.24 -6.82
CA LYS A 51 -13.14 -9.39 -6.12
C LYS A 51 -13.06 -9.29 -4.62
N LEU A 52 -12.18 -8.45 -4.10
CA LEU A 52 -12.03 -8.15 -2.68
C LEU A 52 -11.64 -6.68 -2.53
N PHE A 53 -12.28 -6.01 -1.59
CA PHE A 53 -11.90 -4.68 -1.15
C PHE A 53 -11.29 -4.77 0.25
N ILE A 54 -10.08 -4.23 0.43
CA ILE A 54 -9.35 -4.21 1.71
C ILE A 54 -9.28 -2.77 2.18
N ALA A 55 -9.58 -2.51 3.44
CA ALA A 55 -9.47 -1.17 4.03
C ALA A 55 -8.98 -1.25 5.48
N CYS A 56 -8.37 -0.16 5.97
CA CYS A 56 -8.03 0.01 7.39
C CYS A 56 -9.21 0.62 8.16
N ASP A 57 -9.24 0.44 9.47
CA ASP A 57 -10.27 1.00 10.36
C ASP A 57 -10.13 2.51 10.59
N ALA A 58 -8.91 3.05 10.54
CA ALA A 58 -8.58 4.47 10.66
C ALA A 58 -7.19 4.72 10.06
N TYR A 59 -6.76 5.98 9.94
CA TYR A 59 -5.41 6.34 9.53
C TYR A 59 -4.98 7.69 10.10
N TRP A 60 -3.67 7.94 10.11
CA TRP A 60 -3.12 9.21 10.58
C TRP A 60 -2.95 10.21 9.44
N TYR A 61 -3.48 11.41 9.62
CA TYR A 61 -3.29 12.51 8.67
C TYR A 61 -3.04 13.82 9.40
N SER A 62 -1.96 14.51 9.07
CA SER A 62 -1.55 15.76 9.70
C SER A 62 -1.54 15.68 11.24
N GLY A 63 -1.06 14.57 11.81
CA GLY A 63 -0.98 14.34 13.25
C GLY A 63 -2.32 14.03 13.93
N LYS A 64 -3.39 13.80 13.16
CA LYS A 64 -4.74 13.49 13.67
C LYS A 64 -5.21 12.14 13.16
N LEU A 65 -5.83 11.37 14.05
CA LEU A 65 -6.52 10.14 13.66
C LEU A 65 -7.80 10.49 12.89
N GLN A 66 -7.98 9.86 11.74
CA GLN A 66 -9.13 10.05 10.86
C GLN A 66 -10.01 8.81 10.87
N ASP A 67 -11.29 8.98 11.14
CA ASP A 67 -12.31 7.95 10.93
C ASP A 67 -12.63 7.84 9.43
N VAL A 68 -12.65 6.63 8.93
CA VAL A 68 -12.95 6.30 7.53
C VAL A 68 -14.15 5.38 7.35
N SER A 69 -14.85 5.05 8.43
CA SER A 69 -15.94 4.06 8.45
C SER A 69 -17.05 4.37 7.44
N ALA A 70 -17.55 5.60 7.42
CA ALA A 70 -18.59 6.02 6.47
C ALA A 70 -18.13 5.91 5.02
N LYS A 71 -16.87 6.31 4.74
CA LYS A 71 -16.27 6.20 3.41
C LYS A 71 -16.10 4.75 2.96
N ILE A 72 -15.62 3.88 3.85
CA ILE A 72 -15.47 2.45 3.56
C ILE A 72 -16.83 1.84 3.20
N SER A 73 -17.85 2.08 4.00
CA SER A 73 -19.20 1.57 3.76
C SER A 73 -19.75 2.04 2.41
N ALA A 74 -19.60 3.33 2.08
CA ALA A 74 -20.04 3.90 0.80
C ALA A 74 -19.28 3.30 -0.40
N VAL A 75 -17.96 3.15 -0.30
CA VAL A 75 -17.12 2.55 -1.36
C VAL A 75 -17.47 1.07 -1.53
N ALA A 76 -17.55 0.30 -0.45
CA ALA A 76 -17.88 -1.13 -0.49
C ALA A 76 -19.24 -1.38 -1.15
N ALA A 77 -20.25 -0.58 -0.81
CA ALA A 77 -21.59 -0.68 -1.41
C ALA A 77 -21.58 -0.46 -2.94
N LYS A 78 -20.76 0.49 -3.41
CA LYS A 78 -20.65 0.79 -4.86
C LYS A 78 -19.78 -0.21 -5.61
N LEU A 79 -18.73 -0.73 -5.00
CA LEU A 79 -17.87 -1.76 -5.60
C LEU A 79 -18.56 -3.13 -5.64
N GLN A 80 -19.54 -3.38 -4.79
CA GLN A 80 -20.26 -4.66 -4.65
C GLN A 80 -19.29 -5.85 -4.43
N ALA A 81 -18.18 -5.63 -3.76
CA ALA A 81 -17.18 -6.63 -3.46
C ALA A 81 -17.18 -6.95 -1.96
N PRO A 82 -16.93 -8.22 -1.57
CA PRO A 82 -16.63 -8.55 -0.18
C PRO A 82 -15.55 -7.65 0.36
N SER A 83 -15.67 -7.24 1.62
CA SER A 83 -14.73 -6.29 2.21
C SER A 83 -13.99 -6.91 3.40
N MET A 84 -12.71 -6.62 3.52
CA MET A 84 -11.85 -7.02 4.63
C MET A 84 -11.33 -5.78 5.34
N ILE A 85 -11.61 -5.69 6.66
CA ILE A 85 -11.18 -4.56 7.48
C ILE A 85 -9.95 -4.97 8.30
N VAL A 86 -8.86 -4.25 8.08
CA VAL A 86 -7.59 -4.45 8.79
C VAL A 86 -7.53 -3.46 9.95
N HIS A 87 -7.24 -3.96 11.14
CA HIS A 87 -7.01 -3.10 12.30
C HIS A 87 -5.69 -2.34 12.15
N TYR A 88 -5.75 -1.04 12.37
CA TYR A 88 -4.57 -0.19 12.40
C TYR A 88 -4.54 0.73 13.61
N ALA A 89 -5.56 1.58 13.80
CA ALA A 89 -5.57 2.57 14.87
C ALA A 89 -6.98 2.91 15.40
N GLY A 90 -8.02 2.28 14.84
CA GLY A 90 -9.42 2.51 15.20
C GLY A 90 -10.07 1.26 15.80
N ASP A 91 -11.33 1.04 15.45
CA ASP A 91 -12.13 -0.13 15.83
C ASP A 91 -12.57 -0.89 14.56
N ALA A 92 -11.75 -1.87 14.16
CA ALA A 92 -12.01 -2.67 12.96
C ALA A 92 -13.33 -3.45 13.03
N GLU A 93 -13.74 -3.90 14.22
CA GLU A 93 -15.00 -4.61 14.40
C GLU A 93 -16.20 -3.69 14.21
N ALA A 94 -16.14 -2.46 14.73
CA ALA A 94 -17.21 -1.48 14.53
C ALA A 94 -17.32 -1.11 13.03
N VAL A 95 -16.19 -0.90 12.34
CA VAL A 95 -16.17 -0.63 10.90
C VAL A 95 -16.71 -1.80 10.10
N ALA A 96 -16.33 -3.04 10.43
CA ALA A 96 -16.84 -4.23 9.76
C ALA A 96 -18.36 -4.38 9.97
N ARG A 97 -18.88 -4.18 11.19
CA ARG A 97 -20.32 -4.19 11.45
C ARG A 97 -21.10 -3.13 10.67
N ALA A 98 -20.50 -1.96 10.47
CA ALA A 98 -21.11 -0.86 9.72
C ALA A 98 -21.03 -1.03 8.19
N THR A 99 -20.22 -1.97 7.70
CA THR A 99 -20.00 -2.20 6.27
C THR A 99 -20.66 -3.52 5.84
N PRO A 100 -21.69 -3.51 4.99
CA PRO A 100 -22.39 -4.72 4.58
C PRO A 100 -21.45 -5.76 3.96
N GLY A 101 -21.50 -6.99 4.48
CA GLY A 101 -20.68 -8.11 3.99
C GLY A 101 -19.19 -8.04 4.34
N ALA A 102 -18.77 -7.08 5.17
CA ALA A 102 -17.40 -7.01 5.63
C ALA A 102 -17.12 -7.98 6.78
N LYS A 103 -15.84 -8.38 6.86
CA LYS A 103 -15.25 -9.13 7.97
C LYS A 103 -13.93 -8.48 8.37
N THR A 104 -13.56 -8.64 9.62
CA THR A 104 -12.21 -8.21 10.03
C THR A 104 -11.14 -9.17 9.48
N PHE A 105 -9.92 -8.66 9.32
CA PHE A 105 -8.76 -9.47 8.95
C PHE A 105 -8.53 -10.63 9.92
N ALA A 106 -8.70 -10.39 11.21
CA ALA A 106 -8.60 -11.41 12.24
C ALA A 106 -9.66 -12.53 12.08
N GLU A 107 -10.93 -12.18 11.83
CA GLU A 107 -11.99 -13.15 11.57
C GLU A 107 -11.71 -14.02 10.34
N ILE A 108 -11.19 -13.41 9.27
CA ILE A 108 -10.84 -14.14 8.04
C ILE A 108 -9.68 -15.10 8.28
N LEU A 109 -8.68 -14.72 9.07
CA LEU A 109 -7.51 -15.55 9.34
C LEU A 109 -7.76 -16.64 10.38
N SER A 110 -8.69 -16.43 11.32
CA SER A 110 -8.90 -17.30 12.48
C SER A 110 -9.07 -18.80 12.17
N PRO A 111 -9.71 -19.24 11.05
CA PRO A 111 -9.84 -20.66 10.74
C PRO A 111 -8.58 -21.28 10.10
N TYR A 112 -7.55 -20.49 9.79
CA TYR A 112 -6.35 -20.96 9.10
C TYR A 112 -5.18 -21.09 10.05
N GLN A 113 -4.33 -22.09 9.79
CA GLN A 113 -3.03 -22.25 10.46
C GLN A 113 -1.93 -21.83 9.50
N ALA A 114 -0.86 -21.27 10.04
CA ALA A 114 0.32 -20.91 9.26
C ALA A 114 0.93 -22.18 8.62
N LYS A 115 1.20 -22.10 7.33
CA LYS A 115 1.85 -23.15 6.53
C LYS A 115 2.83 -22.52 5.54
N PRO A 116 3.78 -23.30 4.98
CA PRO A 116 4.62 -22.83 3.90
C PRO A 116 3.79 -22.28 2.74
N VAL A 117 4.24 -21.17 2.16
CA VAL A 117 3.53 -20.55 1.03
C VAL A 117 3.71 -21.41 -0.23
N GLU A 118 2.60 -21.72 -0.87
CA GLU A 118 2.59 -22.36 -2.19
C GLU A 118 2.37 -21.28 -3.24
N PHE A 119 3.34 -21.13 -4.14
CA PHE A 119 3.27 -20.12 -5.20
C PHE A 119 2.63 -20.71 -6.46
N THR A 120 1.68 -19.98 -7.04
CA THR A 120 1.14 -20.31 -8.36
C THR A 120 2.17 -19.98 -9.43
N PRO A 121 2.61 -20.92 -10.26
CA PRO A 121 3.50 -20.64 -11.40
C PRO A 121 2.78 -19.75 -12.41
N LEU A 122 3.41 -18.64 -12.80
CA LEU A 122 2.81 -17.65 -13.68
C LEU A 122 3.76 -17.27 -14.82
N PRO A 123 3.23 -16.89 -16.01
CA PRO A 123 4.04 -16.34 -17.07
C PRO A 123 4.79 -15.07 -16.63
N PHE A 124 5.96 -14.81 -17.22
CA PHE A 124 6.75 -13.59 -16.95
C PHE A 124 5.94 -12.30 -17.16
N SER A 125 5.06 -12.30 -18.14
CA SER A 125 4.19 -11.15 -18.47
C SER A 125 2.88 -11.09 -17.68
N HIS A 126 2.67 -12.01 -16.69
CA HIS A 126 1.45 -11.97 -15.88
C HIS A 126 1.29 -10.62 -15.17
N PRO A 127 0.10 -10.00 -15.18
CA PRO A 127 -0.14 -8.75 -14.47
C PRO A 127 0.11 -8.90 -12.97
N LEU A 128 0.92 -8.02 -12.38
CA LEU A 128 1.21 -7.99 -10.95
C LEU A 128 0.30 -7.00 -10.21
N TYR A 129 0.26 -5.77 -10.71
CA TYR A 129 -0.58 -4.73 -10.12
C TYR A 129 -1.03 -3.69 -11.15
N ILE A 130 -2.09 -2.96 -10.76
CA ILE A 130 -2.65 -1.86 -11.52
C ILE A 130 -2.41 -0.57 -10.75
N LEU A 131 -1.71 0.36 -11.38
CA LEU A 131 -1.52 1.74 -10.94
C LEU A 131 -2.43 2.68 -11.73
N PHE A 132 -2.53 3.92 -11.28
CA PHE A 132 -3.36 4.93 -11.93
C PHE A 132 -2.54 6.18 -12.22
N SER A 133 -2.68 6.70 -13.44
CA SER A 133 -2.10 7.99 -13.77
C SER A 133 -2.81 9.12 -13.03
N SER A 134 -2.09 10.20 -12.74
CA SER A 134 -2.65 11.42 -12.15
C SER A 134 -3.43 12.28 -13.14
N GLY A 135 -4.13 11.67 -14.10
CA GLY A 135 -4.79 12.28 -15.25
C GLY A 135 -5.07 13.80 -15.13
N THR A 136 -4.53 14.58 -16.02
CA THR A 136 -4.73 16.04 -16.07
C THR A 136 -6.10 16.40 -16.64
N THR A 137 -6.78 15.42 -17.25
CA THR A 137 -8.07 15.62 -17.93
C THR A 137 -8.93 14.36 -17.80
N GLY A 138 -9.72 14.26 -16.72
CA GLY A 138 -10.71 13.18 -16.56
C GLY A 138 -10.33 12.07 -15.57
N VAL A 139 -10.95 10.91 -15.70
CA VAL A 139 -10.76 9.76 -14.83
C VAL A 139 -9.33 9.21 -14.96
N PRO A 140 -8.66 8.85 -13.84
CA PRO A 140 -7.32 8.27 -13.88
C PRO A 140 -7.26 7.03 -14.79
N LYS A 141 -6.20 6.93 -15.61
CA LYS A 141 -6.02 5.77 -16.52
C LYS A 141 -5.32 4.63 -15.79
N CYS A 142 -5.80 3.41 -15.99
CA CYS A 142 -5.16 2.19 -15.49
C CYS A 142 -3.84 1.93 -16.22
N ILE A 143 -2.79 1.64 -15.44
CA ILE A 143 -1.46 1.25 -15.92
C ILE A 143 -1.14 -0.10 -15.30
N VAL A 144 -1.04 -1.14 -16.14
CA VAL A 144 -0.79 -2.52 -15.69
C VAL A 144 0.70 -2.81 -15.78
N HIS A 145 1.27 -3.28 -14.68
CA HIS A 145 2.66 -3.74 -14.62
C HIS A 145 2.73 -5.26 -14.53
N SER A 146 3.64 -5.88 -15.30
CA SER A 146 3.86 -7.32 -15.29
C SER A 146 4.78 -7.76 -14.15
N ALA A 147 4.59 -8.99 -13.66
CA ALA A 147 5.34 -9.53 -12.53
C ALA A 147 6.85 -9.61 -12.81
N GLY A 148 7.23 -10.29 -13.88
CA GLY A 148 8.65 -10.49 -14.20
C GLY A 148 9.36 -9.22 -14.62
N GLY A 149 8.72 -8.39 -15.47
CA GLY A 149 9.30 -7.13 -15.92
C GLY A 149 9.52 -6.14 -14.76
N THR A 150 8.55 -6.02 -13.88
CA THR A 150 8.66 -5.16 -12.69
C THR A 150 9.74 -5.64 -11.74
N LEU A 151 9.76 -6.93 -11.41
CA LEU A 151 10.76 -7.47 -10.49
C LEU A 151 12.18 -7.28 -11.03
N LEU A 152 12.40 -7.55 -12.32
CA LEU A 152 13.70 -7.36 -12.95
C LEU A 152 14.15 -5.89 -12.93
N GLN A 153 13.25 -4.96 -13.28
CA GLN A 153 13.52 -3.53 -13.27
C GLN A 153 13.85 -3.04 -11.86
N HIS A 154 13.04 -3.40 -10.85
CA HIS A 154 13.25 -2.96 -9.49
C HIS A 154 14.51 -3.57 -8.86
N LEU A 155 14.81 -4.85 -9.10
CA LEU A 155 16.05 -5.47 -8.63
C LEU A 155 17.29 -4.81 -9.23
N LYS A 156 17.24 -4.44 -10.53
CA LYS A 156 18.31 -3.66 -11.16
C LYS A 156 18.53 -2.35 -10.39
N GLU A 157 17.46 -1.62 -10.09
CA GLU A 157 17.56 -0.34 -9.38
C GLU A 157 18.04 -0.53 -7.95
N HIS A 158 17.45 -1.42 -7.19
CA HIS A 158 17.85 -1.69 -5.80
C HIS A 158 19.32 -2.08 -5.70
N ARG A 159 19.77 -3.06 -6.50
CA ARG A 159 21.11 -3.63 -6.38
C ARG A 159 22.19 -2.81 -7.08
N LEU A 160 21.92 -2.32 -8.31
CA LEU A 160 22.95 -1.69 -9.13
C LEU A 160 22.98 -0.17 -8.97
N HIS A 161 21.83 0.49 -8.78
CA HIS A 161 21.79 1.95 -8.67
C HIS A 161 21.79 2.42 -7.21
N CYS A 162 21.06 1.74 -6.32
CA CYS A 162 21.01 2.07 -4.90
C CYS A 162 22.04 1.30 -4.05
N GLY A 163 22.65 0.24 -4.58
CA GLY A 163 23.66 -0.55 -3.88
C GLY A 163 23.12 -1.34 -2.69
N ILE A 164 21.81 -1.61 -2.65
CA ILE A 164 21.13 -2.31 -1.55
C ILE A 164 21.66 -3.73 -1.41
N LYS A 165 22.00 -4.10 -0.19
CA LYS A 165 22.46 -5.42 0.23
C LYS A 165 21.44 -6.06 1.19
N PRO A 166 21.47 -7.39 1.35
CA PRO A 166 20.65 -8.06 2.36
C PRO A 166 20.88 -7.48 3.75
N GLY A 167 19.78 -7.17 4.44
CA GLY A 167 19.78 -6.55 5.76
C GLY A 167 19.83 -5.02 5.78
N ASP A 168 20.12 -4.36 4.64
CA ASP A 168 20.06 -2.90 4.55
C ASP A 168 18.64 -2.39 4.82
N ARG A 169 18.54 -1.27 5.53
CA ARG A 169 17.26 -0.62 5.82
C ARG A 169 16.91 0.36 4.72
N LEU A 170 15.82 0.05 4.05
CA LEU A 170 15.27 0.83 2.93
C LEU A 170 14.05 1.60 3.37
N PHE A 171 14.11 2.91 3.25
CA PHE A 171 13.01 3.82 3.49
C PHE A 171 12.68 4.63 2.25
N TYR A 172 11.39 4.80 1.97
CA TYR A 172 10.89 5.77 0.99
C TYR A 172 9.61 6.42 1.51
N PHE A 173 9.60 7.75 1.65
CA PHE A 173 8.40 8.48 2.06
C PHE A 173 7.38 8.49 0.94
N THR A 174 6.37 7.63 1.05
CA THR A 174 5.33 7.42 0.03
C THR A 174 4.07 6.86 0.66
N THR A 175 2.95 6.95 -0.05
CA THR A 175 1.71 6.27 0.28
C THR A 175 1.42 5.15 -0.71
N CYS A 176 0.50 4.25 -0.36
CA CYS A 176 0.18 3.06 -1.16
C CYS A 176 -0.44 3.36 -2.54
N GLY A 177 -0.80 4.62 -2.82
CA GLY A 177 -1.33 5.05 -4.12
C GLY A 177 -0.28 5.41 -5.16
N TRP A 178 1.00 5.42 -4.81
CA TRP A 178 2.10 5.82 -5.68
C TRP A 178 2.96 4.64 -6.12
N MET A 179 3.53 4.72 -7.31
CA MET A 179 4.42 3.70 -7.85
C MET A 179 5.63 3.43 -6.93
N MET A 180 6.13 4.47 -6.25
CA MET A 180 7.27 4.34 -5.35
C MET A 180 6.98 3.47 -4.12
N TRP A 181 5.70 3.28 -3.73
CA TRP A 181 5.36 2.29 -2.71
C TRP A 181 5.59 0.85 -3.21
N ASN A 182 5.23 0.56 -4.46
CA ASN A 182 5.48 -0.75 -5.08
C ASN A 182 6.99 -1.00 -5.24
N TRP A 183 7.74 0.07 -5.57
CA TRP A 183 9.19 0.02 -5.61
C TRP A 183 9.77 -0.27 -4.21
N LEU A 184 9.33 0.41 -3.16
CA LEU A 184 9.72 0.16 -1.77
C LEU A 184 9.44 -1.29 -1.39
N ALA A 185 8.21 -1.79 -1.62
CA ALA A 185 7.81 -3.17 -1.30
C ALA A 185 8.71 -4.21 -1.97
N SER A 186 9.13 -3.97 -3.22
CA SER A 186 10.02 -4.86 -3.96
C SER A 186 11.46 -4.92 -3.42
N GLY A 187 11.83 -4.01 -2.51
CA GLY A 187 13.11 -4.07 -1.79
C GLY A 187 13.32 -5.38 -1.02
N LEU A 188 12.23 -6.05 -0.62
CA LEU A 188 12.28 -7.38 -0.02
C LEU A 188 12.97 -8.41 -0.93
N ALA A 189 12.82 -8.30 -2.24
CA ALA A 189 13.50 -9.20 -3.19
C ALA A 189 15.01 -8.96 -3.27
N ALA A 190 15.50 -7.80 -2.84
CA ALA A 190 16.93 -7.53 -2.65
C ALA A 190 17.45 -7.96 -1.28
N GLY A 191 16.57 -8.45 -0.39
CA GLY A 191 16.88 -8.80 1.00
C GLY A 191 16.88 -7.61 1.96
N ALA A 192 16.34 -6.46 1.56
CA ALA A 192 16.24 -5.28 2.40
C ALA A 192 15.24 -5.45 3.54
N THR A 193 15.47 -4.74 4.63
CA THR A 193 14.46 -4.47 5.67
C THR A 193 13.70 -3.21 5.28
N LEU A 194 12.39 -3.31 5.09
CA LEU A 194 11.57 -2.14 4.77
C LEU A 194 11.28 -1.33 6.03
N CYS A 195 11.57 -0.04 5.99
CA CYS A 195 11.18 0.92 7.01
C CYS A 195 9.91 1.62 6.52
N LEU A 196 8.79 1.36 7.17
CA LEU A 196 7.48 1.89 6.80
C LEU A 196 7.12 3.09 7.67
N PHE A 197 6.42 4.03 7.11
CA PHE A 197 5.93 5.21 7.82
C PHE A 197 4.54 5.59 7.32
N ASP A 198 3.63 5.80 8.25
CA ASP A 198 2.32 6.40 8.00
C ASP A 198 2.14 7.61 8.90
N GLY A 199 1.69 8.73 8.34
CA GLY A 199 1.52 9.97 9.06
C GLY A 199 2.13 11.20 8.36
N SER A 200 2.16 12.31 9.09
CA SER A 200 2.72 13.56 8.59
C SER A 200 4.24 13.59 8.82
N PRO A 201 5.04 13.93 7.79
CA PRO A 201 6.50 14.11 7.96
C PRO A 201 6.87 15.39 8.73
N PHE A 202 5.86 16.18 9.14
CA PHE A 202 5.99 17.43 9.88
C PHE A 202 5.24 17.41 11.22
N ALA A 203 4.83 16.25 11.74
CA ALA A 203 4.17 16.12 13.02
C ALA A 203 4.90 15.09 13.90
N PRO A 204 5.38 15.46 15.10
CA PRO A 204 5.16 16.76 15.78
C PRO A 204 5.94 17.93 15.20
N ASP A 205 7.05 17.69 14.48
CA ASP A 205 7.92 18.70 13.86
C ASP A 205 8.59 18.17 12.59
N GLY A 206 9.45 18.98 11.95
CA GLY A 206 10.12 18.64 10.70
C GLY A 206 11.23 17.59 10.80
N ASN A 207 11.61 17.16 12.00
CA ASN A 207 12.72 16.23 12.23
C ASN A 207 12.28 14.76 12.24
N VAL A 208 10.98 14.50 12.36
CA VAL A 208 10.45 13.14 12.56
C VAL A 208 11.02 12.06 11.62
N LEU A 209 11.24 12.38 10.34
CA LEU A 209 11.82 11.43 9.40
C LEU A 209 13.36 11.33 9.53
N PHE A 210 14.02 12.39 9.96
CA PHE A 210 15.47 12.36 10.23
C PHE A 210 15.78 11.59 11.51
N ASP A 211 14.98 11.81 12.56
CA ASP A 211 15.09 11.03 13.82
C ASP A 211 14.84 9.54 13.55
N TYR A 212 13.85 9.22 12.71
CA TYR A 212 13.59 7.85 12.27
C TYR A 212 14.78 7.28 11.47
N ALA A 213 15.33 8.07 10.56
CA ALA A 213 16.49 7.65 9.77
C ALA A 213 17.74 7.39 10.64
N GLU A 214 17.96 8.24 11.66
CA GLU A 214 19.07 8.08 12.62
C GLU A 214 18.86 6.86 13.51
N ALA A 215 17.66 6.69 14.06
CA ALA A 215 17.33 5.56 14.94
C ALA A 215 17.47 4.22 14.21
N GLU A 216 16.92 4.13 13.01
CA GLU A 216 16.92 2.91 12.21
C GLU A 216 18.15 2.78 11.27
N LYS A 217 19.00 3.79 11.17
CA LYS A 217 20.22 3.80 10.33
C LYS A 217 19.89 3.41 8.89
N PHE A 218 19.06 4.18 8.23
CA PHE A 218 18.68 3.92 6.85
C PHE A 218 19.89 3.85 5.92
N ALA A 219 19.99 2.77 5.14
CA ALA A 219 20.96 2.70 4.04
C ALA A 219 20.51 3.54 2.83
N VAL A 220 19.19 3.65 2.64
CA VAL A 220 18.58 4.50 1.61
C VAL A 220 17.43 5.29 2.23
N PHE A 221 17.46 6.61 2.08
CA PHE A 221 16.40 7.55 2.45
C PHE A 221 15.80 8.15 1.19
N GLY A 222 14.64 7.67 0.76
CA GLY A 222 13.91 8.17 -0.40
C GLY A 222 12.83 9.17 -0.02
N THR A 223 12.76 10.29 -0.73
CA THR A 223 11.74 11.32 -0.53
C THR A 223 11.51 12.16 -1.79
N SER A 224 10.56 13.11 -1.72
CA SER A 224 10.29 14.03 -2.82
C SER A 224 11.08 15.33 -2.71
N ALA A 225 11.37 15.97 -3.85
CA ALA A 225 11.96 17.30 -3.88
C ALA A 225 11.13 18.35 -3.13
N LYS A 226 9.78 18.17 -3.14
CA LYS A 226 8.86 19.05 -2.40
C LYS A 226 9.07 18.94 -0.87
N TYR A 227 9.32 17.74 -0.36
CA TYR A 227 9.64 17.55 1.06
C TYR A 227 10.94 18.26 1.43
N ILE A 228 12.00 18.07 0.65
CA ILE A 228 13.30 18.73 0.88
C ILE A 228 13.16 20.25 0.89
N ASP A 229 12.41 20.83 -0.08
CA ASP A 229 12.16 22.26 -0.12
C ASP A 229 11.34 22.77 1.08
N ALA A 230 10.37 21.98 1.53
CA ALA A 230 9.57 22.31 2.71
C ALA A 230 10.41 22.31 4.00
N VAL A 231 11.26 21.28 4.19
CA VAL A 231 12.20 21.21 5.33
C VAL A 231 13.17 22.41 5.29
N ARG A 232 13.74 22.73 4.14
CA ARG A 232 14.62 23.90 4.00
C ARG A 232 13.96 25.22 4.40
N LYS A 233 12.64 25.34 4.18
CA LYS A 233 11.87 26.56 4.50
C LYS A 233 11.41 26.62 5.95
N SER A 234 11.36 25.50 6.64
CA SER A 234 10.95 25.43 8.05
C SER A 234 12.07 25.78 9.04
N GLY A 235 13.32 25.95 8.55
CA GLY A 235 14.48 26.31 9.36
C GLY A 235 15.28 25.10 9.76
#